data_b0bd5d76d8826cd8ed61e3b1e073b1d3
#
_entry.id   b0bd5d76d8826cd8ed61e3b1e073b1d3
#
_cell.length_a   1.000
_cell.length_b   1.000
_cell.length_c   1.000
_cell.angle_alpha   90.00
_cell.angle_beta   90.00
_cell.angle_gamma   90.00
#
_symmetry.space_group_name_H-M   'P 1'
#
loop_
_entity.id
_entity.type
_entity.pdbx_description
1 polymer ?
#
loop_
_entity_poly.entity_id
_entity_poly.type
_entity_poly.pdbx_seq_one_letter_code
_entity_poly.pdbx_strand_id
1 'polypeptide(L)'
;MEGSSFQVVLFAENLQNVGKEVFIMAKSVTKDMTVGSPMKLILQFCIPLFFGMLFQQFYNMMDTIIVGKFLGVHALAAVGATGSINFMVIGFCMGVCNGFAIPVAQQFGAKDFHSLRKYVANSVWLSAAFAGVMTVAVCLLCKQILGWMRTPADIMDGSYAYIFVIFLGIPATYLYNLLSGIIRSMGDSKS
;
A
#
# COMPACT_ATOMS: atom_id res chain seq x y z
N MET A 1 27.11 2.96 8.12
CA MET A 1 26.66 3.66 6.88
C MET A 1 26.14 2.72 5.79
N GLU A 2 26.49 1.44 5.79
CA GLU A 2 26.03 0.47 4.77
C GLU A 2 24.54 0.05 4.88
N GLY A 3 23.96 0.09 6.07
CA GLY A 3 22.55 -0.31 6.27
C GLY A 3 21.51 0.61 5.61
N SER A 4 21.81 1.90 5.47
CA SER A 4 20.92 2.87 4.82
C SER A 4 20.81 2.65 3.31
N SER A 5 21.93 2.29 2.66
CA SER A 5 21.95 2.02 1.21
C SER A 5 21.18 0.76 0.84
N PHE A 6 21.24 -0.27 1.70
CA PHE A 6 20.53 -1.52 1.47
C PHE A 6 19.01 -1.37 1.62
N GLN A 7 18.54 -0.55 2.57
CA GLN A 7 17.13 -0.23 2.74
C GLN A 7 16.55 0.56 1.55
N VAL A 8 17.35 1.47 0.99
CA VAL A 8 16.97 2.23 -0.22
C VAL A 8 16.89 1.30 -1.43
N VAL A 9 17.79 0.32 -1.54
CA VAL A 9 17.76 -0.68 -2.63
C VAL A 9 16.55 -1.59 -2.53
N LEU A 10 16.22 -2.09 -1.33
CA LEU A 10 15.00 -2.89 -1.10
C LEU A 10 13.72 -2.09 -1.38
N PHE A 11 13.70 -0.82 -1.01
CA PHE A 11 12.57 0.06 -1.30
C PHE A 11 12.44 0.35 -2.81
N ALA A 12 13.56 0.57 -3.50
CA ALA A 12 13.57 0.78 -4.96
C ALA A 12 13.19 -0.50 -5.72
N GLU A 13 13.62 -1.67 -5.26
CA GLU A 13 13.20 -2.97 -5.81
C GLU A 13 11.71 -3.25 -5.58
N ASN A 14 11.20 -2.88 -4.40
CA ASN A 14 9.76 -2.90 -4.11
C ASN A 14 8.97 -2.02 -5.07
N LEU A 15 9.41 -0.80 -5.32
CA LEU A 15 8.78 0.12 -6.27
C LEU A 15 8.86 -0.41 -7.72
N GLN A 16 9.97 -1.04 -8.12
CA GLN A 16 10.09 -1.65 -9.45
C GLN A 16 9.19 -2.89 -9.62
N ASN A 17 9.06 -3.72 -8.60
CA ASN A 17 8.18 -4.88 -8.63
C ASN A 17 6.71 -4.46 -8.60
N VAL A 18 6.36 -3.45 -7.81
CA VAL A 18 5.05 -2.79 -7.84
C VAL A 18 4.77 -2.21 -9.23
N GLY A 19 5.73 -1.55 -9.87
CA GLY A 19 5.59 -1.04 -11.23
C GLY A 19 5.41 -2.12 -12.29
N LYS A 20 6.08 -3.27 -12.16
CA LYS A 20 5.90 -4.44 -13.05
C LYS A 20 4.54 -5.09 -12.85
N GLU A 21 4.08 -5.23 -11.61
CA GLU A 21 2.74 -5.74 -11.35
C GLU A 21 1.65 -4.82 -11.91
N VAL A 22 1.77 -3.51 -11.71
CA VAL A 22 0.87 -2.51 -12.31
C VAL A 22 0.87 -2.62 -13.85
N PHE A 23 2.02 -2.83 -14.49
CA PHE A 23 2.11 -2.96 -15.94
C PHE A 23 1.50 -4.27 -16.48
N ILE A 24 1.71 -5.39 -15.77
CA ILE A 24 1.11 -6.69 -16.11
C ILE A 24 -0.42 -6.63 -15.89
N MET A 25 -0.85 -5.90 -14.89
CA MET A 25 -2.24 -5.70 -14.51
C MET A 25 -3.01 -4.77 -15.47
N ALA A 26 -2.36 -3.76 -16.04
CA ALA A 26 -3.00 -2.84 -17.00
C ALA A 26 -3.46 -3.51 -18.32
N LYS A 27 -3.14 -4.78 -18.53
CA LYS A 27 -3.51 -5.56 -19.71
C LYS A 27 -4.77 -6.42 -19.52
N SER A 28 -5.41 -6.36 -18.37
CA SER A 28 -6.63 -7.12 -18.10
C SER A 28 -7.88 -6.39 -18.60
N VAL A 29 -8.75 -7.15 -19.25
CA VAL A 29 -10.02 -6.65 -19.79
C VAL A 29 -10.96 -6.36 -18.62
N THR A 30 -11.40 -5.13 -18.47
CA THR A 30 -12.47 -4.74 -17.54
C THR A 30 -13.70 -5.60 -17.77
N LYS A 31 -14.17 -6.28 -16.73
CA LYS A 31 -15.33 -7.14 -16.80
C LYS A 31 -16.56 -6.43 -16.24
N ASP A 32 -17.63 -6.37 -17.04
CA ASP A 32 -18.90 -5.86 -16.54
C ASP A 32 -19.49 -6.85 -15.51
N MET A 33 -19.48 -6.45 -14.23
CA MET A 33 -19.96 -7.26 -13.12
C MET A 33 -21.46 -7.09 -12.86
N THR A 34 -22.16 -6.32 -13.68
CA THR A 34 -23.60 -6.09 -13.55
C THR A 34 -24.44 -7.16 -14.22
N VAL A 35 -23.82 -8.05 -15.05
CA VAL A 35 -24.50 -9.08 -15.84
C VAL A 35 -23.99 -10.47 -15.46
N GLY A 36 -24.87 -11.34 -14.97
CA GLY A 36 -24.60 -12.75 -14.69
C GLY A 36 -24.99 -13.18 -13.27
N SER A 37 -24.62 -14.42 -12.90
CA SER A 37 -24.84 -14.95 -11.55
C SER A 37 -23.91 -14.26 -10.54
N PRO A 38 -24.44 -13.58 -9.51
CA PRO A 38 -23.62 -12.83 -8.54
C PRO A 38 -22.55 -13.69 -7.87
N MET A 39 -22.89 -14.91 -7.47
CA MET A 39 -21.95 -15.83 -6.80
C MET A 39 -20.76 -16.17 -7.68
N LYS A 40 -20.99 -16.48 -8.95
CA LYS A 40 -19.94 -16.82 -9.90
C LYS A 40 -19.01 -15.62 -10.17
N LEU A 41 -19.58 -14.42 -10.29
CA LEU A 41 -18.85 -13.19 -10.50
C LEU A 41 -17.96 -12.86 -9.29
N ILE A 42 -18.51 -12.96 -8.07
CA ILE A 42 -17.76 -12.74 -6.82
C ILE A 42 -16.60 -13.73 -6.72
N LEU A 43 -16.82 -15.02 -6.93
CA LEU A 43 -15.76 -16.02 -6.85
C LEU A 43 -14.67 -15.78 -7.90
N GLN A 44 -15.03 -15.47 -9.13
CA GLN A 44 -14.06 -15.15 -10.18
C GLN A 44 -13.24 -13.91 -9.87
N PHE A 45 -13.82 -12.95 -9.15
CA PHE A 45 -13.11 -11.74 -8.70
C PHE A 45 -12.23 -12.01 -7.49
N CYS A 46 -12.72 -12.76 -6.50
CA CYS A 46 -12.01 -13.02 -5.25
C CYS A 46 -10.80 -13.93 -5.41
N ILE A 47 -10.85 -14.93 -6.30
CA ILE A 47 -9.76 -15.91 -6.47
C ILE A 47 -8.44 -15.23 -6.87
N PRO A 48 -8.36 -14.38 -7.91
CA PRO A 48 -7.11 -13.70 -8.26
C PRO A 48 -6.61 -12.78 -7.15
N LEU A 49 -7.50 -12.04 -6.48
CA LEU A 49 -7.15 -11.18 -5.35
C LEU A 49 -6.56 -11.99 -4.18
N PHE A 50 -7.15 -13.14 -3.88
CA PHE A 50 -6.65 -14.02 -2.83
C PHE A 50 -5.23 -14.50 -3.11
N PHE A 51 -4.96 -14.95 -4.34
CA PHE A 51 -3.61 -15.33 -4.74
C PHE A 51 -2.63 -14.16 -4.69
N GLY A 52 -3.03 -12.96 -5.14
CA GLY A 52 -2.22 -11.76 -5.03
C GLY A 52 -1.83 -11.45 -3.58
N MET A 53 -2.78 -11.48 -2.66
CA MET A 53 -2.53 -11.29 -1.22
C MET A 53 -1.63 -12.39 -0.65
N LEU A 54 -1.80 -13.64 -1.08
CA LEU A 54 -1.00 -14.77 -0.62
C LEU A 54 0.47 -14.62 -1.07
N PHE A 55 0.71 -14.25 -2.31
CA PHE A 55 2.06 -13.96 -2.81
C PHE A 55 2.70 -12.77 -2.09
N GLN A 56 1.94 -11.74 -1.79
CA GLN A 56 2.42 -10.60 -1.00
C GLN A 56 2.84 -11.03 0.41
N GLN A 57 2.10 -11.94 1.06
CA GLN A 57 2.49 -12.49 2.36
C GLN A 57 3.76 -13.33 2.30
N PHE A 58 3.92 -14.14 1.26
CA PHE A 58 5.19 -14.87 1.03
C PHE A 58 6.36 -13.90 0.84
N TYR A 59 6.17 -12.83 0.08
CA TYR A 59 7.18 -11.80 -0.09
C TYR A 59 7.58 -11.16 1.24
N ASN A 60 6.62 -10.72 2.05
CA ASN A 60 6.88 -10.12 3.37
C ASN A 60 7.61 -11.10 4.31
N MET A 61 7.28 -12.38 4.24
CA MET A 61 7.95 -13.42 5.03
C MET A 61 9.41 -13.60 4.58
N MET A 62 9.65 -13.65 3.28
CA MET A 62 11.01 -13.76 2.73
C MET A 62 11.86 -12.53 3.05
N ASP A 63 11.30 -11.32 2.97
CA ASP A 63 11.96 -10.07 3.37
C ASP A 63 12.40 -10.12 4.83
N THR A 64 11.51 -10.55 5.72
CA THR A 64 11.83 -10.72 7.15
C THR A 64 12.95 -11.73 7.39
N ILE A 65 12.97 -12.85 6.67
CA ILE A 65 14.03 -13.88 6.77
C ILE A 65 15.37 -13.30 6.28
N ILE A 66 15.36 -12.57 5.17
CA ILE A 66 16.57 -11.94 4.61
C ILE A 66 17.13 -10.92 5.59
N VAL A 67 16.29 -10.03 6.12
CA VAL A 67 16.71 -9.04 7.13
C VAL A 67 17.32 -9.74 8.36
N GLY A 68 16.66 -10.75 8.89
CA GLY A 68 17.16 -11.49 10.06
C GLY A 68 18.48 -12.20 9.81
N LYS A 69 18.67 -12.77 8.62
CA LYS A 69 19.86 -13.56 8.27
C LYS A 69 21.07 -12.68 7.94
N PHE A 70 20.87 -11.57 7.22
CA PHE A 70 21.98 -10.75 6.68
C PHE A 70 22.27 -9.50 7.53
N LEU A 71 21.29 -8.92 8.19
CA LEU A 71 21.42 -7.69 8.99
C LEU A 71 21.45 -7.96 10.51
N GLY A 72 21.14 -9.18 10.91
CA GLY A 72 21.22 -9.63 12.31
C GLY A 72 20.00 -9.27 13.15
N VAL A 73 20.08 -9.67 14.44
CA VAL A 73 18.94 -9.62 15.38
C VAL A 73 18.48 -8.19 15.69
N HIS A 74 19.42 -7.22 15.77
CA HIS A 74 19.07 -5.82 16.05
C HIS A 74 18.24 -5.19 14.93
N ALA A 75 18.58 -5.46 13.66
CA ALA A 75 17.82 -4.97 12.52
C ALA A 75 16.44 -5.63 12.46
N LEU A 76 16.35 -6.94 12.73
CA LEU A 76 15.08 -7.65 12.80
C LEU A 76 14.20 -7.11 13.92
N ALA A 77 14.77 -6.82 15.10
CA ALA A 77 14.05 -6.22 16.22
C ALA A 77 13.53 -4.81 15.88
N ALA A 78 14.33 -4.00 15.17
CA ALA A 78 13.92 -2.67 14.71
C ALA A 78 12.73 -2.75 13.75
N VAL A 79 12.77 -3.64 12.77
CA VAL A 79 11.67 -3.89 11.82
C VAL A 79 10.43 -4.41 12.55
N GLY A 80 10.59 -5.35 13.50
CA GLY A 80 9.51 -5.88 14.29
C GLY A 80 8.83 -4.84 15.17
N ALA A 81 9.61 -4.00 15.85
CA ALA A 81 9.09 -2.92 16.70
C ALA A 81 8.28 -1.88 15.93
N THR A 82 8.69 -1.60 14.67
CA THR A 82 7.99 -0.62 13.82
C THR A 82 6.79 -1.19 13.07
N GLY A 83 6.66 -2.52 13.01
CA GLY A 83 5.62 -3.22 12.24
C GLY A 83 4.20 -2.81 12.60
N SER A 84 3.91 -2.67 13.88
CA SER A 84 2.58 -2.27 14.37
C SER A 84 2.21 -0.83 13.95
N ILE A 85 3.17 0.10 14.02
CA ILE A 85 2.97 1.49 13.59
C ILE A 85 2.74 1.53 12.09
N ASN A 86 3.59 0.82 11.35
CA ASN A 86 3.50 0.74 9.90
C ASN A 86 2.12 0.20 9.47
N PHE A 87 1.67 -0.90 10.10
CA PHE A 87 0.36 -1.47 9.84
C PHE A 87 -0.78 -0.48 10.12
N MET A 88 -0.70 0.26 11.24
CA MET A 88 -1.71 1.26 11.60
C MET A 88 -1.75 2.41 10.58
N VAL A 89 -0.60 3.00 10.24
CA VAL A 89 -0.51 4.14 9.33
C VAL A 89 -0.89 3.76 7.91
N ILE A 90 -0.29 2.70 7.38
CA ILE A 90 -0.57 2.23 6.02
C ILE A 90 -2.01 1.69 5.92
N GLY A 91 -2.48 0.96 6.93
CA GLY A 91 -3.86 0.47 6.98
C GLY A 91 -4.89 1.60 6.99
N PHE A 92 -4.61 2.69 7.72
CA PHE A 92 -5.45 3.89 7.68
C PHE A 92 -5.45 4.53 6.29
N CYS A 93 -4.29 4.69 5.67
CA CYS A 93 -4.17 5.20 4.30
C CYS A 93 -4.94 4.31 3.31
N MET A 94 -4.83 2.99 3.41
CA MET A 94 -5.59 2.04 2.58
C MET A 94 -7.10 2.18 2.79
N GLY A 95 -7.55 2.36 4.04
CA GLY A 95 -8.96 2.58 4.35
C GLY A 95 -9.52 3.81 3.65
N VAL A 96 -8.78 4.92 3.67
CA VAL A 96 -9.18 6.16 2.98
C VAL A 96 -9.20 5.96 1.45
N CYS A 97 -8.20 5.29 0.87
CA CYS A 97 -8.18 4.98 -0.56
C CYS A 97 -9.39 4.13 -0.99
N ASN A 98 -9.74 3.10 -0.21
CA ASN A 98 -10.90 2.28 -0.47
C ASN A 98 -12.22 3.09 -0.38
N GLY A 99 -12.29 4.06 0.53
CA GLY A 99 -13.41 4.98 0.62
C GLY A 99 -13.63 5.78 -0.67
N PHE A 100 -12.57 6.22 -1.33
CA PHE A 100 -12.66 6.91 -2.63
C PHE A 100 -13.07 5.99 -3.79
N ALA A 101 -12.78 4.70 -3.71
CA ALA A 101 -13.17 3.73 -4.73
C ALA A 101 -14.68 3.47 -4.78
N ILE A 102 -15.40 3.64 -3.67
CA ILE A 102 -16.85 3.35 -3.57
C ILE A 102 -17.68 4.23 -4.52
N PRO A 103 -17.58 5.59 -4.52
CA PRO A 103 -18.33 6.42 -5.45
C PRO A 103 -17.99 6.13 -6.92
N VAL A 104 -16.71 5.80 -7.21
CA VAL A 104 -16.28 5.43 -8.56
C VAL A 104 -16.98 4.14 -9.01
N ALA A 105 -17.04 3.11 -8.15
CA ALA A 105 -17.73 1.87 -8.44
C ALA A 105 -19.24 2.09 -8.72
N GLN A 106 -19.88 2.96 -7.93
CA GLN A 106 -21.31 3.28 -8.09
C GLN A 106 -21.60 3.97 -9.43
N GLN A 107 -20.78 4.95 -9.83
CA GLN A 107 -20.95 5.64 -11.11
C GLN A 107 -20.61 4.73 -12.30
N PHE A 108 -19.62 3.86 -12.16
CA PHE A 108 -19.34 2.84 -13.16
C PHE A 108 -20.50 1.87 -13.37
N GLY A 109 -21.08 1.37 -12.28
CA GLY A 109 -22.27 0.51 -12.33
C GLY A 109 -23.50 1.19 -12.91
N ALA A 110 -23.68 2.51 -12.66
CA ALA A 110 -24.72 3.34 -13.23
C ALA A 110 -24.48 3.72 -14.70
N LYS A 111 -23.30 3.40 -15.25
CA LYS A 111 -22.85 3.80 -16.61
C LYS A 111 -22.78 5.32 -16.84
N ASP A 112 -22.71 6.11 -15.75
CA ASP A 112 -22.53 7.55 -15.82
C ASP A 112 -21.03 7.92 -15.87
N PHE A 113 -20.47 7.84 -17.06
CA PHE A 113 -19.05 8.13 -17.30
C PHE A 113 -18.71 9.61 -17.12
N HIS A 114 -19.69 10.52 -17.19
CA HIS A 114 -19.43 11.93 -16.94
C HIS A 114 -19.16 12.20 -15.47
N SER A 115 -20.01 11.74 -14.59
CA SER A 115 -19.81 11.82 -13.14
C SER A 115 -18.61 11.02 -12.68
N LEU A 116 -18.38 9.84 -13.26
CA LEU A 116 -17.23 8.99 -12.95
C LEU A 116 -15.91 9.76 -13.13
N ARG A 117 -15.72 10.48 -14.25
CA ARG A 117 -14.50 11.27 -14.48
C ARG A 117 -14.31 12.36 -13.41
N LYS A 118 -15.39 13.02 -12.98
CA LYS A 118 -15.35 14.04 -11.92
C LYS A 118 -14.95 13.43 -10.58
N TYR A 119 -15.53 12.28 -10.21
CA TYR A 119 -15.19 11.59 -8.96
C TYR A 119 -13.72 11.13 -8.97
N VAL A 120 -13.24 10.55 -10.07
CA VAL A 120 -11.83 10.14 -10.18
C VAL A 120 -10.89 11.35 -10.06
N ALA A 121 -11.15 12.43 -10.78
CA ALA A 121 -10.31 13.63 -10.71
C ALA A 121 -10.28 14.22 -9.30
N ASN A 122 -11.44 14.36 -8.66
CA ASN A 122 -11.52 14.86 -7.28
C ASN A 122 -10.84 13.93 -6.28
N SER A 123 -10.97 12.62 -6.44
CA SER A 123 -10.30 11.63 -5.60
C SER A 123 -8.78 11.76 -5.70
N VAL A 124 -8.22 11.98 -6.88
CA VAL A 124 -6.77 12.18 -7.06
C VAL A 124 -6.30 13.44 -6.34
N TRP A 125 -6.99 14.57 -6.48
CA TRP A 125 -6.62 15.81 -5.80
C TRP A 125 -6.72 15.72 -4.27
N LEU A 126 -7.84 15.19 -3.76
CA LEU A 126 -8.00 14.96 -2.32
C LEU A 126 -6.96 14.01 -1.77
N SER A 127 -6.66 12.95 -2.52
CA SER A 127 -5.67 11.96 -2.15
C SER A 127 -4.26 12.55 -2.10
N ALA A 128 -3.89 13.37 -3.07
CA ALA A 128 -2.59 14.04 -3.07
C ALA A 128 -2.43 14.97 -1.85
N ALA A 129 -3.46 15.77 -1.55
CA ALA A 129 -3.47 16.63 -0.37
C ALA A 129 -3.39 15.82 0.93
N PHE A 130 -4.19 14.76 1.05
CA PHE A 130 -4.20 13.88 2.22
C PHE A 130 -2.86 13.17 2.41
N ALA A 131 -2.29 12.60 1.35
CA ALA A 131 -0.99 11.93 1.40
C ALA A 131 0.12 12.89 1.83
N GLY A 132 0.11 14.14 1.33
CA GLY A 132 1.06 15.18 1.73
C GLY A 132 0.94 15.51 3.22
N VAL A 133 -0.26 15.78 3.70
CA VAL A 133 -0.52 16.09 5.13
C VAL A 133 -0.11 14.91 6.02
N MET A 134 -0.50 13.69 5.66
CA MET A 134 -0.14 12.48 6.41
C MET A 134 1.36 12.25 6.46
N THR A 135 2.06 12.39 5.32
CA THR A 135 3.51 12.23 5.27
C THR A 135 4.20 13.22 6.21
N VAL A 136 3.85 14.52 6.12
CA VAL A 136 4.43 15.55 6.99
C VAL A 136 4.12 15.26 8.46
N ALA A 137 2.86 14.98 8.79
CA ALA A 137 2.45 14.72 10.17
C ALA A 137 3.19 13.51 10.78
N VAL A 138 3.25 12.40 10.04
CA VAL A 138 3.87 11.18 10.55
C VAL A 138 5.40 11.29 10.60
N CYS A 139 6.04 11.96 9.65
CA CYS A 139 7.47 12.23 9.69
C CYS A 139 7.86 13.12 10.88
N LEU A 140 7.08 14.15 11.18
CA LEU A 140 7.32 15.04 12.34
C LEU A 140 7.10 14.31 13.67
N LEU A 141 6.10 13.44 13.74
CA LEU A 141 5.74 12.70 14.96
C LEU A 141 6.53 11.39 15.11
N CYS A 142 7.35 10.99 14.15
CA CYS A 142 8.02 9.70 14.11
C CYS A 142 8.80 9.38 15.40
N LYS A 143 9.62 10.31 15.90
CA LYS A 143 10.38 10.14 17.16
C LYS A 143 9.47 10.02 18.38
N GLN A 144 8.39 10.80 18.42
CA GLN A 144 7.45 10.78 19.54
C GLN A 144 6.68 9.46 19.58
N ILE A 145 6.27 8.95 18.42
CA ILE A 145 5.56 7.68 18.27
C ILE A 145 6.45 6.53 18.77
N LEU A 146 7.73 6.48 18.35
CA LEU A 146 8.68 5.48 18.81
C LEU A 146 8.95 5.58 20.33
N GLY A 147 8.99 6.80 20.88
CA GLY A 147 9.10 7.04 22.30
C GLY A 147 7.88 6.53 23.09
N TRP A 148 6.67 6.76 22.61
CA TRP A 148 5.44 6.24 23.22
C TRP A 148 5.36 4.72 23.20
N MET A 149 5.92 4.08 22.18
CA MET A 149 6.03 2.62 22.10
C MET A 149 7.12 2.05 23.01
N ARG A 150 7.86 2.89 23.75
CA ARG A 150 8.97 2.46 24.61
C ARG A 150 9.99 1.61 23.87
N THR A 151 10.32 2.02 22.62
CA THR A 151 11.33 1.34 21.82
C THR A 151 12.67 1.38 22.58
N PRO A 152 13.36 0.22 22.76
CA PRO A 152 14.66 0.18 23.43
C PRO A 152 15.69 1.10 22.78
N ALA A 153 16.56 1.72 23.61
CA ALA A 153 17.51 2.73 23.14
C ALA A 153 18.54 2.18 22.15
N ASP A 154 18.89 0.91 22.27
CA ASP A 154 19.84 0.19 21.42
C ASP A 154 19.36 0.00 19.97
N ILE A 155 18.06 -0.01 19.74
CA ILE A 155 17.45 -0.14 18.42
C ILE A 155 16.74 1.14 17.94
N MET A 156 16.70 2.19 18.74
CA MET A 156 15.95 3.42 18.45
C MET A 156 16.37 4.07 17.14
N ASP A 157 17.66 4.25 16.91
CA ASP A 157 18.18 4.91 15.71
C ASP A 157 17.90 4.08 14.45
N GLY A 158 18.04 2.76 14.54
CA GLY A 158 17.71 1.84 13.46
C GLY A 158 16.21 1.86 13.13
N SER A 159 15.36 1.83 14.17
CA SER A 159 13.91 1.90 14.04
C SER A 159 13.46 3.24 13.42
N TYR A 160 14.06 4.34 13.87
CA TYR A 160 13.77 5.67 13.32
C TYR A 160 14.14 5.78 11.85
N ALA A 161 15.36 5.39 11.49
CA ALA A 161 15.83 5.44 10.09
C ALA A 161 14.94 4.58 9.18
N TYR A 162 14.56 3.38 9.62
CA TYR A 162 13.72 2.46 8.88
C TYR A 162 12.32 3.03 8.65
N ILE A 163 11.62 3.44 9.72
CA ILE A 163 10.24 3.89 9.62
C ILE A 163 10.13 5.25 8.94
N PHE A 164 11.13 6.12 9.10
CA PHE A 164 11.18 7.42 8.42
C PHE A 164 11.22 7.28 6.90
N VAL A 165 12.02 6.34 6.38
CA VAL A 165 12.07 6.05 4.93
C VAL A 165 10.75 5.50 4.43
N ILE A 166 10.10 4.61 5.19
CA ILE A 166 8.76 4.09 4.85
C ILE A 166 7.73 5.22 4.80
N PHE A 167 7.74 6.11 5.79
CA PHE A 167 6.79 7.22 5.83
C PHE A 167 7.01 8.24 4.72
N LEU A 168 8.25 8.44 4.30
CA LEU A 168 8.55 9.25 3.11
C LEU A 168 8.00 8.62 1.83
N GLY A 169 7.84 7.30 1.80
CA GLY A 169 7.21 6.54 0.72
C GLY A 169 5.67 6.55 0.72
N ILE A 170 5.02 7.11 1.75
CA ILE A 170 3.54 7.14 1.85
C ILE A 170 2.87 7.72 0.60
N PRO A 171 3.31 8.85 -0.02
CA PRO A 171 2.65 9.39 -1.20
C PRO A 171 2.64 8.41 -2.38
N ALA A 172 3.74 7.68 -2.59
CA ALA A 172 3.83 6.68 -3.66
C ALA A 172 2.92 5.48 -3.38
N THR A 173 2.95 4.97 -2.15
CA THR A 173 2.07 3.88 -1.70
C THR A 173 0.60 4.27 -1.78
N TYR A 174 0.28 5.51 -1.40
CA TYR A 174 -1.08 6.04 -1.45
C TYR A 174 -1.58 6.15 -2.89
N LEU A 175 -0.78 6.71 -3.78
CA LEU A 175 -1.12 6.82 -5.21
C LEU A 175 -1.36 5.43 -5.83
N TYR A 176 -0.49 4.47 -5.53
CA TYR A 176 -0.65 3.09 -5.98
C TYR A 176 -1.98 2.49 -5.49
N ASN A 177 -2.27 2.59 -4.19
CA ASN A 177 -3.50 2.03 -3.62
C ASN A 177 -4.76 2.70 -4.17
N LEU A 178 -4.72 4.02 -4.40
CA LEU A 178 -5.82 4.76 -5.01
C LEU A 178 -6.09 4.27 -6.43
N LEU A 179 -5.06 4.21 -7.28
CA LEU A 179 -5.18 3.78 -8.67
C LEU A 179 -5.65 2.33 -8.76
N SER A 180 -5.03 1.45 -7.98
CA SER A 180 -5.42 0.04 -7.88
C SER A 180 -6.87 -0.12 -7.39
N GLY A 181 -7.30 0.69 -6.39
CA GLY A 181 -8.67 0.72 -5.90
C GLY A 181 -9.67 1.15 -6.97
N ILE A 182 -9.34 2.20 -7.74
CA ILE A 182 -10.16 2.68 -8.85
C ILE A 182 -10.29 1.60 -9.93
N ILE A 183 -9.20 0.97 -10.34
CA ILE A 183 -9.22 -0.08 -11.37
C ILE A 183 -10.03 -1.29 -10.89
N ARG A 184 -9.85 -1.71 -9.64
CA ARG A 184 -10.65 -2.79 -9.04
C ARG A 184 -12.13 -2.44 -8.97
N SER A 185 -12.47 -1.17 -8.68
CA SER A 185 -13.87 -0.71 -8.63
C SER A 185 -14.56 -0.75 -10.00
N MET A 186 -13.80 -0.75 -11.10
CA MET A 186 -14.30 -0.92 -12.45
C MET A 186 -14.40 -2.39 -12.90
N GLY A 187 -14.23 -3.34 -11.97
CA GLY A 187 -14.41 -4.78 -12.23
C GLY A 187 -13.15 -5.53 -12.65
N ASP A 188 -11.99 -4.89 -12.60
CA ASP A 188 -10.72 -5.59 -12.84
C ASP A 188 -10.17 -6.18 -11.55
N SER A 189 -10.17 -7.50 -11.45
CA SER A 189 -9.68 -8.26 -10.30
C SER A 189 -8.24 -8.76 -10.46
N LYS A 190 -7.63 -8.52 -11.63
CA LYS A 190 -6.26 -8.95 -11.92
C LYS A 190 -5.25 -7.83 -11.76
N SER A 191 -5.74 -6.62 -11.50
CA SER A 191 -4.94 -5.41 -11.24
C SER A 191 -4.55 -5.29 -9.78
#